data_ef7245e0804112eeca4a79a0f1e184ee
#
_entry.id   ef7245e0804112eeca4a79a0f1e184ee
#
_cell.length_a   1.000
_cell.length_b   1.000
_cell.length_c   1.000
_cell.angle_alpha   90.00
_cell.angle_beta   90.00
_cell.angle_gamma   90.00
#
_symmetry.space_group_name_H-M   'P 1'
#
loop_
_entity.id
_entity.type
_entity.pdbx_description
1 polymer ?
#
loop_
_entity_poly.entity_id
_entity_poly.type
_entity_poly.pdbx_seq_one_letter_code
_entity_poly.pdbx_strand_id
1 'polypeptide(L)'
;MIEYVTRRPDMKPKITAAWEQLGTVQGTRYDLSRWNEDRSTLWVTLWCDQLKRVKRGVYRYILCEDKNFERNAGARHQANVREAIERGVPMRGFLVWPSKALSAQGNRGIEDVDAARQYAVEVESRDGNLVVALAKGL
;
A
#
# COMPACT_ATOMS: atom_id res chain seq x y z
N MET A 1 0.46 -19.61 -3.97
CA MET A 1 0.87 -18.22 -4.24
C MET A 1 2.31 -18.17 -4.68
N ILE A 2 2.58 -17.35 -5.64
CA ILE A 2 3.92 -17.21 -6.18
C ILE A 2 4.54 -15.92 -5.68
N GLU A 3 5.75 -16.04 -5.15
CA GLU A 3 6.48 -14.90 -4.66
C GLU A 3 7.40 -14.35 -5.76
N TYR A 4 6.92 -13.33 -6.48
CA TYR A 4 7.76 -12.61 -7.42
C TYR A 4 8.65 -11.59 -6.74
N VAL A 5 8.30 -11.24 -5.51
CA VAL A 5 9.03 -10.27 -4.72
C VAL A 5 9.58 -10.98 -3.49
N THR A 6 10.91 -11.00 -3.38
CA THR A 6 11.57 -11.66 -2.26
C THR A 6 11.95 -10.65 -1.18
N ARG A 7 12.00 -11.12 0.07
CA ARG A 7 12.45 -10.31 1.19
C ARG A 7 13.95 -10.09 1.09
N ARG A 8 14.39 -8.92 1.51
CA ARG A 8 15.81 -8.64 1.65
C ARG A 8 16.26 -8.93 3.08
N PRO A 9 17.52 -9.39 3.28
CA PRO A 9 17.99 -9.74 4.63
C PRO A 9 18.01 -8.58 5.63
N ASP A 10 18.09 -7.35 5.14
CA ASP A 10 18.18 -6.15 5.97
C ASP A 10 16.83 -5.48 6.26
N MET A 11 15.71 -6.13 5.89
CA MET A 11 14.38 -5.58 6.14
C MET A 11 14.07 -5.52 7.62
N LYS A 12 13.37 -4.46 8.01
CA LYS A 12 12.91 -4.26 9.38
C LYS A 12 11.40 -4.38 9.44
N PRO A 13 10.85 -5.22 10.35
CA PRO A 13 9.43 -5.54 10.37
C PRO A 13 8.55 -4.48 11.06
N LYS A 14 8.90 -3.19 11.03
CA LYS A 14 8.14 -2.14 11.71
C LYS A 14 7.58 -1.14 10.73
N ILE A 15 6.26 -1.17 10.59
CA ILE A 15 5.53 -0.25 9.71
C ILE A 15 5.69 1.22 10.13
N THR A 16 5.75 1.51 11.43
CA THR A 16 5.94 2.88 11.91
C THR A 16 7.28 3.46 11.48
N ALA A 17 8.34 2.66 11.53
CA ALA A 17 9.65 3.09 11.06
C ALA A 17 9.66 3.34 9.55
N ALA A 18 8.94 2.53 8.78
CA ALA A 18 8.81 2.74 7.35
C ALA A 18 8.12 4.07 7.03
N TRP A 19 7.01 4.36 7.71
CA TRP A 19 6.32 5.64 7.51
C TRP A 19 7.21 6.83 7.84
N GLU A 20 7.99 6.76 8.92
CA GLU A 20 8.93 7.82 9.29
C GLU A 20 10.02 7.98 8.24
N GLN A 21 10.57 6.88 7.76
CA GLN A 21 11.62 6.89 6.73
C GLN A 21 11.14 7.57 5.45
N LEU A 22 9.87 7.42 5.10
CA LEU A 22 9.28 8.01 3.90
C LEU A 22 8.85 9.47 4.10
N GLY A 23 8.97 10.01 5.30
CA GLY A 23 8.60 11.41 5.57
C GLY A 23 7.11 11.66 5.50
N THR A 24 6.30 10.70 5.90
CA THR A 24 4.84 10.84 5.91
C THR A 24 4.34 11.55 7.16
N VAL A 25 3.13 12.11 7.07
CA VAL A 25 2.46 12.72 8.24
C VAL A 25 2.16 11.67 9.29
N GLN A 26 1.93 12.09 10.51
CA GLN A 26 1.59 11.17 11.58
C GLN A 26 0.24 10.51 11.35
N GLY A 27 0.13 9.27 11.82
CA GLY A 27 -1.08 8.48 11.71
C GLY A 27 -1.01 7.28 12.65
N THR A 28 -1.74 6.23 12.32
CA THR A 28 -1.78 5.00 13.10
C THR A 28 -1.03 3.88 12.38
N ARG A 29 -0.63 2.85 13.11
CA ARG A 29 0.01 1.66 12.52
C ARG A 29 -0.93 0.88 11.58
N TYR A 30 -2.23 1.18 11.61
CA TYR A 30 -3.22 0.51 10.77
C TYR A 30 -3.46 1.22 9.43
N ASP A 31 -2.82 2.38 9.21
CA ASP A 31 -3.00 3.13 7.99
C ASP A 31 -2.55 2.34 6.76
N LEU A 32 -3.38 2.36 5.72
CA LEU A 32 -3.07 1.75 4.42
C LEU A 32 -2.41 2.74 3.48
N SER A 33 -2.52 4.02 3.77
CA SER A 33 -1.89 5.09 3.01
C SER A 33 -1.66 6.31 3.90
N ARG A 34 -0.65 7.10 3.55
CA ARG A 34 -0.36 8.37 4.21
C ARG A 34 0.19 9.38 3.21
N TRP A 35 -0.19 10.62 3.38
CA TRP A 35 0.39 11.73 2.65
C TRP A 35 1.79 12.05 3.18
N ASN A 36 2.66 12.53 2.30
CA ASN A 36 3.85 13.23 2.76
C ASN A 36 3.45 14.63 3.28
N GLU A 37 4.39 15.35 3.92
CA GLU A 37 4.05 16.57 4.65
C GLU A 37 3.38 17.64 3.79
N ASP A 38 3.84 17.86 2.56
CA ASP A 38 3.27 18.87 1.67
C ASP A 38 2.13 18.36 0.80
N ARG A 39 1.70 17.12 1.00
CA ARG A 39 0.62 16.45 0.27
C ARG A 39 0.84 16.39 -1.24
N SER A 40 2.09 16.29 -1.64
CA SER A 40 2.48 16.15 -3.05
C SER A 40 2.60 14.70 -3.51
N THR A 41 2.61 13.75 -2.58
CA THR A 41 2.69 12.32 -2.85
C THR A 41 1.86 11.55 -1.84
N LEU A 42 1.06 10.62 -2.33
CA LEU A 42 0.37 9.67 -1.47
C LEU A 42 1.16 8.36 -1.46
N TRP A 43 1.58 7.95 -0.27
CA TRP A 43 2.25 6.67 -0.07
C TRP A 43 1.26 5.60 0.32
N VAL A 44 1.30 4.45 -0.35
CA VAL A 44 0.39 3.33 -0.10
C VAL A 44 1.17 2.07 0.25
N THR A 45 0.56 1.22 1.06
CA THR A 45 1.10 -0.11 1.33
C THR A 45 0.74 -1.04 0.19
N LEU A 46 1.69 -1.85 -0.23
CA LEU A 46 1.48 -2.90 -1.25
C LEU A 46 1.68 -4.26 -0.58
N TRP A 47 0.61 -4.98 -0.38
CA TRP A 47 0.64 -6.30 0.26
C TRP A 47 1.14 -7.33 -0.75
N CYS A 48 2.27 -7.94 -0.47
CA CYS A 48 2.98 -8.81 -1.41
C CYS A 48 2.15 -9.96 -1.94
N ASP A 49 1.28 -10.55 -1.11
CA ASP A 49 0.44 -11.67 -1.51
C ASP A 49 -0.73 -11.26 -2.40
N GLN A 50 -0.96 -9.98 -2.58
CA GLN A 50 -2.03 -9.44 -3.42
C GLN A 50 -1.51 -8.85 -4.72
N LEU A 51 -0.21 -8.81 -4.91
CA LEU A 51 0.40 -8.36 -6.15
C LEU A 51 0.30 -9.45 -7.22
N LYS A 52 -0.18 -9.10 -8.40
CA LYS A 52 -0.28 -10.02 -9.54
C LYS A 52 0.62 -9.54 -10.64
N ARG A 53 1.62 -10.35 -10.98
CA ARG A 53 2.58 -9.99 -12.01
C ARG A 53 1.91 -9.85 -13.38
N VAL A 54 2.13 -8.72 -14.03
CA VAL A 54 1.73 -8.47 -15.42
C VAL A 54 2.91 -8.73 -16.34
N LYS A 55 4.06 -8.19 -15.99
CA LYS A 55 5.34 -8.41 -16.66
C LYS A 55 6.45 -8.07 -15.68
N ARG A 56 7.71 -8.25 -16.07
CA ARG A 56 8.84 -7.98 -15.17
C ARG A 56 8.79 -6.57 -14.61
N GLY A 57 8.76 -6.47 -13.28
CA GLY A 57 8.73 -5.20 -12.56
C GLY A 57 7.39 -4.49 -12.54
N VAL A 58 6.34 -5.09 -13.10
CA VAL A 58 4.99 -4.49 -13.13
C VAL A 58 3.98 -5.46 -12.55
N TYR A 59 3.22 -4.98 -11.57
CA TYR A 59 2.23 -5.78 -10.84
C TYR A 59 0.88 -5.08 -10.84
N ARG A 60 -0.19 -5.85 -10.99
CA ARG A 60 -1.56 -5.34 -10.83
C ARG A 60 -1.96 -5.49 -9.37
N TYR A 61 -2.62 -4.48 -8.84
CA TYR A 61 -2.99 -4.42 -7.44
C TYR A 61 -4.37 -3.77 -7.27
N ILE A 62 -5.21 -4.38 -6.46
CA ILE A 62 -6.49 -3.75 -6.09
C ILE A 62 -6.19 -2.75 -4.98
N LEU A 63 -6.19 -1.47 -5.33
CA LEU A 63 -5.82 -0.39 -4.43
C LEU A 63 -6.94 -0.07 -3.43
N CYS A 64 -8.17 -0.06 -3.90
CA CYS A 64 -9.36 0.15 -3.07
C CYS A 64 -10.48 -0.76 -3.54
N GLU A 65 -11.29 -1.25 -2.60
CA GLU A 65 -12.52 -1.99 -2.89
C GLU A 65 -13.59 -1.70 -1.84
N ASP A 66 -14.85 -1.97 -2.16
CA ASP A 66 -15.98 -1.59 -1.30
C ASP A 66 -16.01 -2.31 0.03
N LYS A 67 -15.42 -3.48 0.13
CA LYS A 67 -15.53 -4.37 1.29
C LYS A 67 -14.87 -3.87 2.56
N ASN A 68 -13.97 -2.89 2.47
CA ASN A 68 -13.08 -2.54 3.56
C ASN A 68 -13.41 -1.23 4.26
N PHE A 69 -14.62 -0.70 4.07
CA PHE A 69 -14.95 0.66 4.48
C PHE A 69 -15.61 0.80 5.84
N GLU A 70 -15.85 -0.30 6.52
CA GLU A 70 -16.44 -0.26 7.85
C GLU A 70 -15.44 0.18 8.92
N ARG A 71 -14.14 0.24 8.59
CA ARG A 71 -13.09 0.63 9.52
C ARG A 71 -12.51 1.99 9.15
N ASN A 72 -12.16 2.78 10.15
CA ASN A 72 -11.62 4.12 9.97
C ASN A 72 -10.40 4.17 9.04
N ALA A 73 -9.49 3.20 9.15
CA ALA A 73 -8.30 3.15 8.30
C ALA A 73 -8.66 2.89 6.83
N GLY A 74 -9.63 2.02 6.58
CA GLY A 74 -10.11 1.75 5.22
C GLY A 74 -10.81 2.96 4.60
N ALA A 75 -11.64 3.64 5.37
CA ALA A 75 -12.33 4.85 4.92
C ALA A 75 -11.33 5.98 4.62
N ARG A 76 -10.32 6.16 5.47
CA ARG A 76 -9.26 7.15 5.23
C ARG A 76 -8.46 6.83 3.98
N HIS A 77 -8.12 5.57 3.77
CA HIS A 77 -7.40 5.14 2.58
C HIS A 77 -8.18 5.44 1.31
N GLN A 78 -9.47 5.11 1.31
CA GLN A 78 -10.35 5.39 0.18
C GLN A 78 -10.41 6.89 -0.13
N ALA A 79 -10.56 7.72 0.90
CA ALA A 79 -10.59 9.16 0.74
C ALA A 79 -9.25 9.70 0.22
N ASN A 80 -8.14 9.17 0.71
CA ASN A 80 -6.79 9.55 0.26
C ASN A 80 -6.58 9.21 -1.21
N VAL A 81 -6.94 8.01 -1.64
CA VAL A 81 -6.79 7.58 -3.02
C VAL A 81 -7.67 8.42 -3.94
N ARG A 82 -8.91 8.69 -3.55
CA ARG A 82 -9.81 9.55 -4.31
C ARG A 82 -9.22 10.93 -4.51
N GLU A 83 -8.71 11.54 -3.44
CA GLU A 83 -8.09 12.87 -3.51
C GLU A 83 -6.87 12.86 -4.42
N ALA A 84 -6.02 11.84 -4.32
CA ALA A 84 -4.83 11.73 -5.16
C ALA A 84 -5.20 11.67 -6.64
N ILE A 85 -6.23 10.90 -6.99
CA ILE A 85 -6.71 10.78 -8.36
C ILE A 85 -7.28 12.14 -8.84
N GLU A 86 -8.13 12.76 -8.05
CA GLU A 86 -8.77 14.03 -8.40
C GLU A 86 -7.77 15.17 -8.56
N ARG A 87 -6.75 15.21 -7.72
CA ARG A 87 -5.71 16.23 -7.78
C ARG A 87 -4.60 15.91 -8.80
N GLY A 88 -4.56 14.69 -9.30
CA GLY A 88 -3.52 14.26 -10.22
C GLY A 88 -2.14 14.19 -9.59
N VAL A 89 -2.04 13.94 -8.28
CA VAL A 89 -0.75 13.81 -7.61
C VAL A 89 -0.25 12.37 -7.68
N PRO A 90 1.08 12.17 -7.68
CA PRO A 90 1.63 10.83 -7.76
C PRO A 90 1.33 9.99 -6.52
N MET A 91 1.13 8.69 -6.76
CA MET A 91 1.07 7.69 -5.71
C MET A 91 2.29 6.79 -5.81
N ARG A 92 2.87 6.46 -4.66
CA ARG A 92 4.00 5.54 -4.57
C ARG A 92 3.70 4.49 -3.51
N GLY A 93 4.23 3.31 -3.72
CA GLY A 93 4.01 2.21 -2.81
C GLY A 93 5.29 1.57 -2.31
N PHE A 94 5.19 0.91 -1.17
CA PHE A 94 6.25 0.09 -0.63
C PHE A 94 5.68 -1.25 -0.17
N LEU A 95 6.54 -2.24 -0.04
CA LEU A 95 6.12 -3.63 0.15
C LEU A 95 5.86 -3.96 1.61
N VAL A 96 4.78 -4.72 1.83
CA VAL A 96 4.39 -5.22 3.15
C VAL A 96 4.13 -6.72 3.02
N TRP A 97 4.70 -7.52 3.94
CA TRP A 97 4.45 -8.96 4.02
C TRP A 97 3.48 -9.24 5.16
N PRO A 98 2.36 -9.93 4.88
CA PRO A 98 1.40 -10.23 5.93
C PRO A 98 1.96 -11.29 6.90
N SER A 99 1.55 -11.18 8.15
CA SER A 99 1.76 -12.24 9.12
C SER A 99 0.91 -13.46 8.75
N LYS A 100 1.44 -14.66 9.02
CA LYS A 100 0.68 -15.90 8.83
C LYS A 100 -0.41 -16.07 9.88
N ALA A 101 -0.22 -15.50 11.07
CA ALA A 101 -1.19 -15.57 12.14
C ALA A 101 -2.28 -14.51 11.95
N LEU A 102 -3.53 -14.91 12.10
CA LEU A 102 -4.65 -13.98 12.12
C LEU A 102 -4.90 -13.53 13.55
N SER A 103 -5.36 -12.30 13.74
CA SER A 103 -5.86 -11.83 15.04
C SER A 103 -7.14 -12.57 15.41
N ALA A 104 -7.60 -12.40 16.65
CA ALA A 104 -8.87 -12.97 17.10
C ALA A 104 -10.06 -12.51 16.24
N GLN A 105 -9.95 -11.35 15.59
CA GLN A 105 -10.96 -10.81 14.69
C GLN A 105 -10.74 -11.23 13.23
N GLY A 106 -9.80 -12.10 12.94
CA GLY A 106 -9.48 -12.55 11.60
C GLY A 106 -8.68 -11.55 10.76
N ASN A 107 -8.11 -10.54 11.37
CA ASN A 107 -7.31 -9.54 10.67
C ASN A 107 -5.87 -9.97 10.52
N ARG A 108 -5.27 -9.66 9.38
CA ARG A 108 -3.86 -9.92 9.15
C ARG A 108 -3.00 -8.83 9.77
N GLY A 109 -1.93 -9.26 10.45
CA GLY A 109 -0.89 -8.35 10.88
C GLY A 109 0.16 -8.16 9.80
N ILE A 110 1.18 -7.38 10.11
CA ILE A 110 2.33 -7.14 9.25
C ILE A 110 3.53 -7.83 9.86
N GLU A 111 4.18 -8.69 9.09
CA GLU A 111 5.39 -9.40 9.52
C GLU A 111 6.66 -8.64 9.13
N ASP A 112 6.75 -8.18 7.89
CA ASP A 112 7.89 -7.45 7.37
C ASP A 112 7.46 -6.27 6.51
N VAL A 113 8.32 -5.27 6.41
CA VAL A 113 8.13 -4.08 5.58
C VAL A 113 9.43 -3.76 4.84
N ASP A 114 9.34 -3.37 3.57
CA ASP A 114 10.49 -2.90 2.81
C ASP A 114 10.18 -1.54 2.19
N ALA A 115 10.55 -0.48 2.89
CA ALA A 115 10.36 0.89 2.42
C ALA A 115 11.43 1.34 1.42
N ALA A 116 12.50 0.56 1.24
CA ALA A 116 13.56 0.90 0.29
C ALA A 116 13.20 0.49 -1.15
N ARG A 117 12.40 -0.57 -1.31
CA ARG A 117 11.86 -0.94 -2.63
C ARG A 117 10.54 -0.21 -2.86
N GLN A 118 10.57 0.74 -3.77
CA GLN A 118 9.43 1.62 -4.03
C GLN A 118 8.89 1.39 -5.42
N TYR A 119 7.61 1.64 -5.58
CA TYR A 119 6.89 1.44 -6.83
C TYR A 119 6.09 2.69 -7.16
N ALA A 120 6.09 3.07 -8.43
CA ALA A 120 5.12 4.04 -8.93
C ALA A 120 3.76 3.34 -9.04
N VAL A 121 2.72 3.93 -8.49
CA VAL A 121 1.37 3.36 -8.49
C VAL A 121 0.51 4.20 -9.43
N GLU A 122 0.04 3.57 -10.51
CA GLU A 122 -0.76 4.23 -11.53
C GLU A 122 -2.13 3.57 -11.62
N VAL A 123 -3.19 4.36 -11.65
CA VAL A 123 -4.55 3.82 -11.79
C VAL A 123 -4.72 3.23 -13.18
N GLU A 124 -5.10 1.95 -13.24
CA GLU A 124 -5.42 1.25 -14.49
C GLU A 124 -6.91 1.37 -14.79
N SER A 125 -7.75 1.20 -13.78
CA SER A 125 -9.21 1.31 -13.93
C SER A 125 -9.85 1.75 -12.63
N ARG A 126 -11.01 2.38 -12.74
CA ARG A 126 -11.80 2.81 -11.60
C ARG A 126 -13.28 2.61 -11.90
N ASP A 127 -13.96 1.92 -10.98
CA ASP A 127 -15.40 1.74 -11.03
C ASP A 127 -15.98 1.98 -9.63
N GLY A 128 -16.53 3.17 -9.44
CA GLY A 128 -16.96 3.59 -8.11
C GLY A 128 -15.79 3.61 -7.13
N ASN A 129 -15.86 2.80 -6.09
CA ASN A 129 -14.80 2.66 -5.08
C ASN A 129 -13.79 1.57 -5.42
N LEU A 130 -14.02 0.79 -6.46
CA LEU A 130 -13.04 -0.19 -6.91
C LEU A 130 -11.99 0.50 -7.76
N VAL A 131 -10.77 0.54 -7.27
CA VAL A 131 -9.63 1.12 -7.97
C VAL A 131 -8.59 0.04 -8.17
N VAL A 132 -8.28 -0.26 -9.42
CA VAL A 132 -7.23 -1.20 -9.78
C VAL A 132 -6.04 -0.40 -10.31
N ALA A 133 -4.86 -0.70 -9.82
CA ALA A 133 -3.65 0.03 -10.14
C ALA A 133 -2.56 -0.89 -10.67
N LEU A 134 -1.61 -0.30 -11.38
CA LEU A 134 -0.36 -0.95 -11.73
C LEU A 134 0.74 -0.38 -10.84
N ALA A 135 1.49 -1.27 -10.19
CA ALA A 135 2.66 -0.92 -9.40
C ALA A 135 3.90 -1.26 -10.24
N LYS A 136 4.67 -0.23 -10.57
CA LYS A 136 5.87 -0.36 -11.40
C LYS A 136 7.10 -0.10 -10.55
N GLY A 137 8.04 -1.02 -10.53
CA GLY A 137 9.29 -0.88 -9.79
C GLY A 137 10.07 0.36 -10.21
N LEU A 138 10.55 1.08 -9.21
CA LEU A 138 11.39 2.26 -9.42
C LEU A 138 12.88 1.90 -9.37
#